data_e21a9a3f993816fcf9a214189415ac56
#
_entry.id   e21a9a3f993816fcf9a214189415ac56
#
_cell.length_a   1.000
_cell.length_b   1.000
_cell.length_c   1.000
_cell.angle_alpha   90.00
_cell.angle_beta   90.00
_cell.angle_gamma   90.00
#
_symmetry.space_group_name_H-M   'P 1'
#
loop_
_entity.id
_entity.type
_entity.pdbx_description
1 polymer ?
#
loop_
_entity_poly.entity_id
_entity_poly.type
_entity_poly.pdbx_seq_one_letter_code
_entity_poly.pdbx_strand_id
1 'polypeptide(L)'
;MTEANTLFLRLEGPLQAWGDNSKFVIRRTMDAPTKSGVLGLLCCAMGLPRPAVAREPIDDDELRRIADGFEKDRPNTVLQLLNTLKMAVRIDRSGTRWWDYHTVGAGIGMLTAEGKVKTGAQGTLISRREYLCDASFLVALRGDEKLIQCVRSALENPKWALYLGRKSCPPSLPVLAKSREGEKWINPGGYGNLSAALNDVPWHPRTEHDIPRRDGESAKTIRLECIMEWQPHDDADAETWYDTPLTFDLLAHDNKDARLVKREHLEVAVGAPFQHHTPPPPRPRADYTNEVYKQKRIDRLEQDKGLCVFCKAPASTVQHITYRHAGGGESTDELRSLCRLCHDAVTMIEYGLGMGLDRIDPTDVTWRKEIIEKRDEIRRWRSEEGRRRALRSAPEKVRQELLEEEEH
;
A
#
# COMPACT_ATOMS: atom_id res chain seq x y z
N MET A 1 -33.93 6.74 14.59
CA MET A 1 -33.22 6.53 13.31
C MET A 1 -31.91 7.28 13.46
N THR A 2 -30.78 6.59 13.47
CA THR A 2 -29.46 7.23 13.46
C THR A 2 -29.32 8.02 12.18
N GLU A 3 -28.78 9.22 12.27
CA GLU A 3 -28.57 10.07 11.09
C GLU A 3 -27.57 9.38 10.16
N ALA A 4 -27.90 9.32 8.85
CA ALA A 4 -27.00 8.76 7.87
C ALA A 4 -25.87 9.75 7.59
N ASN A 5 -24.65 9.27 7.63
CA ASN A 5 -23.45 10.07 7.38
C ASN A 5 -22.72 9.60 6.12
N THR A 6 -21.84 10.45 5.56
CA THR A 6 -21.07 10.15 4.35
C THR A 6 -19.58 10.27 4.60
N LEU A 7 -18.82 9.28 4.16
CA LEU A 7 -17.36 9.23 4.20
C LEU A 7 -16.80 9.24 2.79
N PHE A 8 -15.74 10.00 2.56
CA PHE A 8 -15.09 10.08 1.26
C PHE A 8 -13.75 9.37 1.26
N LEU A 9 -13.53 8.55 0.23
CA LEU A 9 -12.25 7.90 -0.03
C LEU A 9 -11.66 8.43 -1.34
N ARG A 10 -10.35 8.68 -1.35
CA ARG A 10 -9.60 8.97 -2.57
C ARG A 10 -8.76 7.76 -2.93
N LEU A 11 -9.07 7.17 -4.06
CA LEU A 11 -8.39 5.99 -4.56
C LEU A 11 -7.53 6.42 -5.75
N GLU A 12 -6.29 6.79 -5.46
CA GLU A 12 -5.32 7.27 -6.44
C GLU A 12 -3.98 6.57 -6.24
N GLY A 13 -3.39 6.11 -7.34
CA GLY A 13 -2.10 5.42 -7.35
C GLY A 13 -1.63 5.17 -8.78
N PRO A 14 -0.33 4.84 -8.96
CA PRO A 14 0.24 4.57 -10.27
C PRO A 14 -0.40 3.38 -10.96
N LEU A 15 -0.85 2.39 -10.18
CA LEU A 15 -1.54 1.20 -10.65
C LEU A 15 -2.74 0.91 -9.75
N GLN A 16 -3.84 0.47 -10.36
CA GLN A 16 -5.03 -0.02 -9.65
C GLN A 16 -5.58 -1.25 -10.36
N ALA A 17 -6.30 -2.12 -9.65
CA ALA A 17 -6.96 -3.29 -10.24
C ALA A 17 -8.22 -3.65 -9.47
N TRP A 18 -9.37 -3.38 -10.04
CA TRP A 18 -10.69 -3.64 -9.45
C TRP A 18 -11.28 -4.89 -10.08
N GLY A 19 -11.23 -5.98 -9.32
CA GLY A 19 -11.48 -7.32 -9.83
C GLY A 19 -12.81 -7.49 -10.56
N ASP A 20 -12.69 -7.96 -11.79
CA ASP A 20 -13.77 -8.44 -12.65
C ASP A 20 -13.68 -9.97 -12.78
N ASN A 21 -14.35 -10.54 -13.76
CA ASN A 21 -14.32 -11.95 -14.14
C ASN A 21 -12.90 -12.45 -14.47
N SER A 22 -12.16 -12.77 -13.42
CA SER A 22 -10.79 -13.28 -13.54
C SER A 22 -10.81 -14.80 -13.55
N LYS A 23 -10.63 -15.42 -14.73
CA LYS A 23 -10.51 -16.87 -14.86
C LYS A 23 -9.06 -17.26 -15.16
N PHE A 24 -8.51 -18.15 -14.32
CA PHE A 24 -7.19 -18.78 -14.49
C PHE A 24 -6.04 -17.79 -14.76
N VAL A 25 -5.54 -17.75 -16.00
CA VAL A 25 -4.35 -17.00 -16.41
C VAL A 25 -4.65 -15.55 -16.83
N ILE A 26 -5.91 -15.21 -17.10
CA ILE A 26 -6.32 -13.85 -17.51
C ILE A 26 -7.03 -13.18 -16.33
N ARG A 27 -6.48 -12.07 -15.87
CA ARG A 27 -7.00 -11.30 -14.74
C ARG A 27 -7.30 -9.88 -15.16
N ARG A 28 -8.57 -9.61 -15.41
CA ARG A 28 -9.06 -8.31 -15.83
C ARG A 28 -9.30 -7.36 -14.66
N THR A 29 -9.57 -6.11 -14.99
CA THR A 29 -10.04 -5.07 -14.06
C THR A 29 -11.26 -4.37 -14.60
N MET A 30 -12.18 -3.99 -13.71
CA MET A 30 -13.23 -3.03 -14.03
C MET A 30 -12.62 -1.65 -14.31
N ASP A 31 -13.39 -0.77 -14.93
CA ASP A 31 -13.02 0.62 -15.22
C ASP A 31 -13.13 1.55 -14.00
N ALA A 32 -13.78 1.07 -12.94
CA ALA A 32 -13.95 1.78 -11.68
C ALA A 32 -13.88 0.84 -10.47
N PRO A 33 -13.68 1.37 -9.25
CA PRO A 33 -13.70 0.60 -8.02
C PRO A 33 -15.00 -0.17 -7.83
N THR A 34 -14.87 -1.49 -7.62
CA THR A 34 -16.00 -2.36 -7.27
C THR A 34 -16.32 -2.29 -5.79
N LYS A 35 -17.56 -2.55 -5.40
CA LYS A 35 -17.99 -2.57 -3.99
C LYS A 35 -17.16 -3.60 -3.22
N SER A 36 -16.96 -4.81 -3.76
CA SER A 36 -16.11 -5.83 -3.13
C SER A 36 -14.65 -5.38 -2.94
N GLY A 37 -14.10 -4.63 -3.89
CA GLY A 37 -12.75 -4.09 -3.79
C GLY A 37 -12.64 -3.04 -2.68
N VAL A 38 -13.60 -2.12 -2.60
CA VAL A 38 -13.64 -1.09 -1.56
C VAL A 38 -13.88 -1.71 -0.18
N LEU A 39 -14.88 -2.58 -0.03
CA LEU A 39 -15.14 -3.23 1.26
C LEU A 39 -13.97 -4.12 1.71
N GLY A 40 -13.29 -4.79 0.77
CA GLY A 40 -12.06 -5.53 1.07
C GLY A 40 -10.93 -4.63 1.58
N LEU A 41 -10.82 -3.41 1.08
CA LEU A 41 -9.88 -2.41 1.58
C LEU A 41 -10.26 -1.96 3.00
N LEU A 42 -11.57 -1.76 3.28
CA LEU A 42 -12.04 -1.45 4.64
C LEU A 42 -11.76 -2.60 5.62
N CYS A 43 -12.03 -3.84 5.23
CA CYS A 43 -11.69 -5.02 6.02
C CYS A 43 -10.18 -5.08 6.30
N CYS A 44 -9.34 -4.71 5.34
CA CYS A 44 -7.90 -4.64 5.51
C CYS A 44 -7.51 -3.57 6.54
N ALA A 45 -8.12 -2.38 6.47
CA ALA A 45 -7.91 -1.31 7.45
C ALA A 45 -8.31 -1.73 8.86
N MET A 46 -9.45 -2.41 9.01
CA MET A 46 -9.96 -2.91 10.28
C MET A 46 -9.18 -4.14 10.79
N GLY A 47 -8.34 -4.78 9.95
CA GLY A 47 -7.60 -5.98 10.30
C GLY A 47 -8.48 -7.24 10.35
N LEU A 48 -9.53 -7.31 9.55
CA LEU A 48 -10.43 -8.46 9.48
C LEU A 48 -9.82 -9.55 8.57
N PRO A 49 -9.45 -10.72 9.10
CA PRO A 49 -8.90 -11.79 8.31
C PRO A 49 -9.97 -12.42 7.41
N ARG A 50 -9.51 -13.06 6.33
CA ARG A 50 -10.40 -13.91 5.55
C ARG A 50 -10.81 -15.14 6.34
N PRO A 51 -12.07 -15.59 6.31
CA PRO A 51 -12.54 -16.73 7.07
C PRO A 51 -11.71 -18.00 6.89
N ALA A 52 -11.24 -18.27 5.66
CA ALA A 52 -10.41 -19.44 5.35
C ALA A 52 -8.98 -19.38 5.93
N VAL A 53 -8.51 -18.22 6.37
CA VAL A 53 -7.15 -18.01 6.91
C VAL A 53 -7.17 -17.77 8.41
N ALA A 54 -8.34 -17.48 8.98
CA ALA A 54 -8.50 -17.25 10.42
C ALA A 54 -8.30 -18.57 11.19
N ARG A 55 -7.05 -18.87 11.56
CA ARG A 55 -6.71 -19.93 12.52
C ARG A 55 -6.90 -19.47 13.96
N GLU A 56 -6.96 -18.18 14.19
CA GLU A 56 -7.32 -17.61 15.49
C GLU A 56 -8.59 -16.78 15.30
N PRO A 57 -9.62 -17.00 16.10
CA PRO A 57 -10.81 -16.15 16.08
C PRO A 57 -10.39 -14.71 16.39
N ILE A 58 -10.95 -13.75 15.67
CA ILE A 58 -10.93 -12.35 16.11
C ILE A 58 -11.50 -12.36 17.52
N ASP A 59 -10.82 -11.67 18.43
CA ASP A 59 -11.29 -11.52 19.80
C ASP A 59 -12.76 -11.06 19.75
N ASP A 60 -13.65 -11.88 20.30
CA ASP A 60 -15.08 -11.61 20.37
C ASP A 60 -15.38 -10.23 21.00
N ASP A 61 -14.48 -9.71 21.83
CA ASP A 61 -14.60 -8.39 22.43
C ASP A 61 -14.30 -7.26 21.45
N GLU A 62 -13.45 -7.48 20.44
CA GLU A 62 -13.21 -6.51 19.39
C GLU A 62 -14.34 -6.52 18.36
N LEU A 63 -14.89 -7.69 18.04
CA LEU A 63 -16.12 -7.85 17.25
C LEU A 63 -17.33 -7.26 17.98
N ARG A 64 -17.43 -7.47 19.29
CA ARG A 64 -18.48 -6.89 20.12
C ARG A 64 -18.36 -5.37 20.21
N ARG A 65 -17.16 -4.81 20.36
CA ARG A 65 -16.94 -3.36 20.34
C ARG A 65 -17.32 -2.72 19.02
N ILE A 66 -17.12 -3.42 17.90
CA ILE A 66 -17.55 -2.97 16.57
C ILE A 66 -19.07 -3.16 16.43
N ALA A 67 -19.62 -4.23 17.01
CA ALA A 67 -21.02 -4.61 16.93
C ALA A 67 -21.91 -4.03 18.04
N ASP A 68 -21.35 -3.55 19.16
CA ASP A 68 -22.13 -3.00 20.32
C ASP A 68 -22.94 -1.72 19.98
N GLY A 69 -22.82 -1.25 18.74
CA GLY A 69 -23.76 -0.27 18.19
C GLY A 69 -24.87 -0.87 17.33
N PHE A 70 -24.85 -2.15 17.05
CA PHE A 70 -25.76 -2.83 16.13
C PHE A 70 -26.40 -4.03 16.81
N GLU A 71 -27.71 -4.15 16.71
CA GLU A 71 -28.62 -5.09 17.38
C GLU A 71 -28.01 -6.44 17.81
N LYS A 72 -28.19 -6.73 19.09
CA LYS A 72 -27.64 -7.87 19.83
C LYS A 72 -28.07 -9.28 19.34
N ASP A 73 -29.03 -9.38 18.42
CA ASP A 73 -29.73 -10.64 18.15
C ASP A 73 -29.35 -11.33 16.84
N ARG A 74 -28.37 -10.83 16.07
CA ARG A 74 -27.89 -11.52 14.87
C ARG A 74 -26.37 -11.52 14.82
N PRO A 75 -25.73 -12.69 14.69
CA PRO A 75 -24.29 -12.79 14.43
C PRO A 75 -23.99 -12.38 12.97
N ASN A 76 -24.29 -11.13 12.62
CA ASN A 76 -23.93 -10.61 11.33
C ASN A 76 -22.42 -10.36 11.36
N THR A 77 -21.72 -10.97 10.42
CA THR A 77 -20.31 -10.68 10.22
C THR A 77 -20.13 -9.20 9.93
N VAL A 78 -19.02 -8.61 10.35
CA VAL A 78 -18.71 -7.19 10.07
C VAL A 78 -18.87 -6.87 8.58
N LEU A 79 -18.58 -7.84 7.70
CA LEU A 79 -18.79 -7.70 6.27
C LEU A 79 -20.26 -7.43 5.89
N GLN A 80 -21.22 -8.05 6.57
CA GLN A 80 -22.64 -7.80 6.33
C GLN A 80 -23.04 -6.38 6.73
N LEU A 81 -22.49 -5.88 7.85
CA LEU A 81 -22.65 -4.48 8.25
C LEU A 81 -22.05 -3.53 7.22
N LEU A 82 -20.83 -3.80 6.74
CA LEU A 82 -20.20 -3.01 5.69
C LEU A 82 -21.00 -3.04 4.37
N ASN A 83 -21.71 -4.14 4.07
CA ASN A 83 -22.58 -4.23 2.88
C ASN A 83 -23.80 -3.29 2.94
N THR A 84 -24.22 -2.86 4.14
CA THR A 84 -25.30 -1.87 4.28
C THR A 84 -24.89 -0.47 3.78
N LEU A 85 -23.58 -0.20 3.69
CA LEU A 85 -23.09 1.06 3.16
C LEU A 85 -23.49 1.21 1.68
N LYS A 86 -24.11 2.33 1.37
CA LYS A 86 -24.38 2.75 -0.01
C LYS A 86 -23.13 3.37 -0.61
N MET A 87 -22.80 3.01 -1.84
CA MET A 87 -21.57 3.43 -2.50
C MET A 87 -21.84 4.18 -3.79
N ALA A 88 -21.11 5.28 -3.98
CA ALA A 88 -21.00 5.94 -5.26
C ALA A 88 -19.52 6.24 -5.57
N VAL A 89 -19.18 6.23 -6.85
CA VAL A 89 -17.82 6.46 -7.36
C VAL A 89 -17.88 7.56 -8.40
N ARG A 90 -17.09 8.62 -8.21
CA ARG A 90 -16.84 9.65 -9.22
C ARG A 90 -15.50 9.36 -9.87
N ILE A 91 -15.49 9.34 -11.19
CA ILE A 91 -14.29 9.09 -12.00
C ILE A 91 -13.59 10.43 -12.23
N ASP A 92 -12.68 10.80 -11.33
CA ASP A 92 -11.90 12.04 -11.46
C ASP A 92 -10.85 11.91 -12.57
N ARG A 93 -10.37 10.67 -12.84
CA ARG A 93 -9.54 10.30 -13.97
C ARG A 93 -9.67 8.80 -14.22
N SER A 94 -10.05 8.42 -15.42
CA SER A 94 -10.26 7.01 -15.80
C SER A 94 -8.96 6.19 -15.85
N GLY A 95 -7.82 6.86 -16.08
CA GLY A 95 -6.55 6.18 -16.29
C GLY A 95 -6.46 5.50 -17.65
N THR A 96 -5.40 4.72 -17.82
CA THR A 96 -5.12 3.95 -19.03
C THR A 96 -5.00 2.46 -18.69
N ARG A 97 -5.63 1.61 -19.49
CA ARG A 97 -5.52 0.15 -19.30
C ARG A 97 -4.16 -0.34 -19.76
N TRP A 98 -3.54 -1.18 -18.94
CA TRP A 98 -2.23 -1.76 -19.21
C TRP A 98 -2.22 -3.25 -18.83
N TRP A 99 -1.50 -4.06 -19.64
CA TRP A 99 -1.34 -5.48 -19.42
C TRP A 99 0.07 -5.82 -18.95
N ASP A 100 0.14 -6.46 -17.78
CA ASP A 100 1.35 -7.06 -17.24
C ASP A 100 1.41 -8.55 -17.63
N TYR A 101 2.54 -8.96 -18.22
CA TYR A 101 2.87 -10.35 -18.46
C TYR A 101 3.62 -10.90 -17.24
N HIS A 102 2.89 -11.52 -16.35
CA HIS A 102 3.40 -11.92 -15.05
C HIS A 102 3.73 -13.38 -14.97
N THR A 103 4.97 -13.71 -14.54
CA THR A 103 5.45 -15.07 -14.33
C THR A 103 5.67 -15.35 -12.84
N VAL A 104 5.34 -16.54 -12.40
CA VAL A 104 5.53 -17.02 -11.03
C VAL A 104 6.16 -18.39 -11.05
N GLY A 105 7.08 -18.67 -10.15
CA GLY A 105 7.64 -19.99 -9.92
C GLY A 105 8.95 -20.30 -10.64
N ALA A 106 9.48 -19.43 -11.50
CA ALA A 106 10.74 -19.64 -12.22
C ALA A 106 11.90 -20.01 -11.27
N GLY A 107 12.32 -21.27 -11.32
CA GLY A 107 13.41 -21.80 -10.47
C GLY A 107 13.04 -22.18 -9.03
N ILE A 108 11.83 -21.86 -8.58
CA ILE A 108 11.28 -22.30 -7.29
C ILE A 108 10.16 -23.28 -7.60
N GLY A 109 10.22 -24.51 -7.07
CA GLY A 109 9.19 -25.50 -7.28
C GLY A 109 7.80 -24.99 -6.87
N MET A 110 6.83 -25.04 -7.77
CA MET A 110 5.43 -24.74 -7.48
C MET A 110 4.70 -26.00 -7.05
N LEU A 111 3.92 -25.91 -5.97
CA LEU A 111 3.04 -26.99 -5.55
C LEU A 111 1.83 -27.09 -6.49
N THR A 112 1.51 -28.29 -6.93
CA THR A 112 0.23 -28.61 -7.56
C THR A 112 -0.87 -28.72 -6.50
N ALA A 113 -2.13 -28.76 -6.91
CA ALA A 113 -3.25 -29.06 -6.02
C ALA A 113 -3.09 -30.40 -5.26
N GLU A 114 -2.32 -31.32 -5.80
CA GLU A 114 -2.01 -32.65 -5.23
C GLU A 114 -0.75 -32.63 -4.33
N GLY A 115 -0.18 -31.44 -4.05
CA GLY A 115 1.02 -31.32 -3.21
C GLY A 115 2.34 -31.67 -3.88
N LYS A 116 2.36 -32.03 -5.19
CA LYS A 116 3.58 -32.33 -5.92
C LYS A 116 4.28 -31.07 -6.40
N VAL A 117 5.61 -31.07 -6.34
CA VAL A 117 6.43 -29.94 -6.81
C VAL A 117 6.65 -30.06 -8.32
N LYS A 118 6.20 -29.06 -9.07
CA LYS A 118 6.56 -28.89 -10.49
C LYS A 118 7.86 -28.11 -10.60
N THR A 119 8.85 -28.68 -11.29
CA THR A 119 10.17 -28.08 -11.50
C THR A 119 10.43 -27.78 -12.99
N GLY A 120 11.43 -26.94 -13.28
CA GLY A 120 11.81 -26.58 -14.64
C GLY A 120 10.78 -25.69 -15.34
N ALA A 121 10.69 -25.78 -16.68
CA ALA A 121 9.78 -24.98 -17.49
C ALA A 121 8.29 -25.24 -17.16
N GLN A 122 7.95 -26.43 -16.68
CA GLN A 122 6.60 -26.79 -16.23
C GLN A 122 6.24 -26.17 -14.88
N GLY A 123 7.21 -25.70 -14.09
CA GLY A 123 7.02 -25.03 -12.81
C GLY A 123 6.74 -23.53 -12.94
N THR A 124 6.70 -22.98 -14.15
CA THR A 124 6.39 -21.55 -14.36
C THR A 124 4.93 -21.37 -14.73
N LEU A 125 4.22 -20.59 -13.91
CA LEU A 125 2.86 -20.13 -14.22
C LEU A 125 2.91 -18.75 -14.85
N ILE A 126 2.31 -18.59 -16.01
CA ILE A 126 2.19 -17.32 -16.72
C ILE A 126 0.77 -16.80 -16.51
N SER A 127 0.64 -15.52 -16.17
CA SER A 127 -0.65 -14.84 -16.11
C SER A 127 -0.58 -13.45 -16.76
N ARG A 128 -1.65 -13.08 -17.49
CA ARG A 128 -1.84 -11.73 -17.99
C ARG A 128 -2.73 -10.97 -17.02
N ARG A 129 -2.22 -9.87 -16.51
CA ARG A 129 -2.90 -9.07 -15.48
C ARG A 129 -3.13 -7.67 -16.00
N GLU A 130 -4.39 -7.27 -16.05
CA GLU A 130 -4.79 -5.93 -16.45
C GLU A 130 -4.77 -4.99 -15.24
N TYR A 131 -4.33 -3.76 -15.46
CA TYR A 131 -4.29 -2.67 -14.50
C TYR A 131 -4.86 -1.40 -15.12
N LEU A 132 -5.37 -0.51 -14.26
CA LEU A 132 -5.59 0.90 -14.57
C LEU A 132 -4.35 1.67 -14.13
N CYS A 133 -3.67 2.27 -15.08
CA CYS A 133 -2.54 3.14 -14.81
C CYS A 133 -3.04 4.56 -14.63
N ASP A 134 -2.59 5.21 -13.57
CA ASP A 134 -2.79 6.63 -13.36
C ASP A 134 -4.25 7.07 -13.15
N ALA A 135 -5.10 6.15 -12.74
CA ALA A 135 -6.49 6.43 -12.43
C ALA A 135 -6.66 7.19 -11.09
N SER A 136 -7.73 7.95 -10.96
CA SER A 136 -8.12 8.63 -9.73
C SER A 136 -9.64 8.60 -9.56
N PHE A 137 -10.08 8.13 -8.40
CA PHE A 137 -11.50 8.01 -8.08
C PHE A 137 -11.79 8.66 -6.73
N LEU A 138 -12.93 9.34 -6.65
CA LEU A 138 -13.54 9.77 -5.39
C LEU A 138 -14.70 8.82 -5.08
N VAL A 139 -14.60 8.10 -3.99
CA VAL A 139 -15.66 7.20 -3.51
C VAL A 139 -16.38 7.84 -2.36
N ALA A 140 -17.72 7.88 -2.41
CA ALA A 140 -18.58 8.26 -1.30
C ALA A 140 -19.25 7.01 -0.73
N LEU A 141 -19.11 6.80 0.57
CA LEU A 141 -19.78 5.75 1.35
C LEU A 141 -20.76 6.39 2.30
N ARG A 142 -22.04 6.01 2.21
CA ARG A 142 -23.10 6.54 3.06
C ARG A 142 -23.75 5.42 3.87
N GLY A 143 -23.93 5.64 5.15
CA GLY A 143 -24.55 4.67 6.05
C GLY A 143 -24.75 5.20 7.45
N ASP A 144 -24.96 4.30 8.39
CA ASP A 144 -25.09 4.63 9.79
C ASP A 144 -23.88 5.41 10.31
N GLU A 145 -24.10 6.44 11.10
CA GLU A 145 -23.04 7.32 11.60
C GLU A 145 -21.98 6.57 12.40
N LYS A 146 -22.37 5.63 13.27
CA LYS A 146 -21.43 4.88 14.08
C LYS A 146 -20.54 3.96 13.22
N LEU A 147 -21.14 3.33 12.20
CA LEU A 147 -20.38 2.52 11.24
C LEU A 147 -19.39 3.38 10.45
N ILE A 148 -19.84 4.55 9.99
CA ILE A 148 -18.97 5.51 9.29
C ILE A 148 -17.81 5.96 10.18
N GLN A 149 -18.04 6.27 11.46
CA GLN A 149 -16.98 6.65 12.40
C GLN A 149 -16.00 5.50 12.67
N CYS A 150 -16.48 4.27 12.79
CA CYS A 150 -15.64 3.08 12.94
C CYS A 150 -14.73 2.88 11.72
N VAL A 151 -15.29 2.93 10.52
CA VAL A 151 -14.55 2.83 9.25
C VAL A 151 -13.52 3.96 9.13
N ARG A 152 -13.89 5.18 9.47
CA ARG A 152 -12.99 6.33 9.48
C ARG A 152 -11.79 6.10 10.38
N SER A 153 -12.02 5.71 11.64
CA SER A 153 -10.95 5.44 12.59
C SER A 153 -10.00 4.34 12.12
N ALA A 154 -10.55 3.29 11.50
CA ALA A 154 -9.74 2.22 10.91
C ALA A 154 -8.88 2.71 9.73
N LEU A 155 -9.39 3.62 8.90
CA LEU A 155 -8.65 4.19 7.77
C LEU A 155 -7.60 5.23 8.21
N GLU A 156 -7.82 5.90 9.33
CA GLU A 156 -6.82 6.79 9.95
C GLU A 156 -5.61 6.00 10.48
N ASN A 157 -5.85 4.81 11.04
CA ASN A 157 -4.84 3.94 11.61
C ASN A 157 -5.03 2.49 11.13
N PRO A 158 -4.74 2.20 9.85
CA PRO A 158 -5.01 0.90 9.28
C PRO A 158 -4.15 -0.20 9.90
N LYS A 159 -4.78 -1.31 10.29
CA LYS A 159 -4.11 -2.44 10.91
C LYS A 159 -3.16 -3.15 9.93
N TRP A 160 -3.52 -3.18 8.64
CA TRP A 160 -2.70 -3.72 7.58
C TRP A 160 -2.50 -2.70 6.46
N ALA A 161 -1.42 -2.86 5.70
CA ALA A 161 -1.12 -2.01 4.55
C ALA A 161 -2.25 -2.05 3.51
N LEU A 162 -2.67 -0.88 3.04
CA LEU A 162 -3.77 -0.75 2.09
C LEU A 162 -3.27 -0.83 0.65
N TYR A 163 -4.07 -1.47 -0.20
CA TYR A 163 -3.78 -1.63 -1.62
C TYR A 163 -5.04 -1.39 -2.46
N LEU A 164 -4.86 -0.80 -3.64
CA LEU A 164 -5.94 -0.54 -4.59
C LEU A 164 -6.23 -1.80 -5.44
N GLY A 165 -6.77 -2.81 -4.76
CA GLY A 165 -7.09 -4.12 -5.29
C GLY A 165 -5.98 -5.15 -5.13
N ARG A 166 -4.89 -5.07 -5.89
CA ARG A 166 -3.76 -6.01 -5.78
C ARG A 166 -2.65 -5.44 -4.87
N LYS A 167 -1.87 -6.32 -4.23
CA LYS A 167 -0.73 -5.93 -3.38
C LYS A 167 0.32 -5.08 -4.10
N SER A 168 0.39 -5.17 -5.43
CA SER A 168 1.28 -4.35 -6.27
C SER A 168 0.76 -2.93 -6.53
N CYS A 169 -0.41 -2.58 -6.00
CA CYS A 169 -1.08 -1.31 -6.24
C CYS A 169 -1.19 -0.47 -4.95
N PRO A 170 -0.09 0.05 -4.39
CA PRO A 170 -0.18 0.92 -3.22
C PRO A 170 -0.83 2.26 -3.59
N PRO A 171 -1.62 2.87 -2.70
CA PRO A 171 -2.13 4.20 -2.90
C PRO A 171 -1.00 5.24 -2.85
N SER A 172 -1.09 6.28 -3.67
CA SER A 172 -0.16 7.43 -3.67
C SER A 172 -0.49 8.46 -2.60
N LEU A 173 -1.74 8.47 -2.15
CA LEU A 173 -2.29 9.40 -1.16
C LEU A 173 -2.98 8.61 -0.06
N PRO A 174 -3.17 9.19 1.15
CA PRO A 174 -4.04 8.60 2.15
C PRO A 174 -5.41 8.29 1.56
N VAL A 175 -5.88 7.05 1.78
CA VAL A 175 -7.17 6.58 1.24
C VAL A 175 -8.33 7.39 1.78
N LEU A 176 -8.30 7.76 3.05
CA LEU A 176 -9.29 8.68 3.60
C LEU A 176 -9.07 10.07 2.98
N ALA A 177 -10.09 10.57 2.27
CA ALA A 177 -9.97 11.81 1.53
C ALA A 177 -9.84 13.01 2.46
N LYS A 178 -8.76 13.76 2.31
CA LYS A 178 -8.52 15.03 3.02
C LYS A 178 -8.90 16.21 2.15
N SER A 179 -9.27 17.31 2.81
CA SER A 179 -9.38 18.59 2.13
C SER A 179 -8.01 18.97 1.56
N ARG A 180 -8.01 19.83 0.57
CA ARG A 180 -6.79 20.28 -0.09
C ARG A 180 -5.83 21.02 0.83
N GLU A 181 -6.33 21.67 1.86
CA GLU A 181 -5.54 22.37 2.87
C GLU A 181 -4.77 21.42 3.79
N GLY A 182 -4.87 20.11 3.51
CA GLY A 182 -3.99 19.07 4.04
C GLY A 182 -4.30 18.57 5.44
N GLU A 183 -5.08 19.30 6.21
CA GLU A 183 -5.22 19.03 7.64
C GLU A 183 -6.63 18.61 8.06
N LYS A 184 -7.64 18.90 7.27
CA LYS A 184 -9.02 18.55 7.61
C LYS A 184 -9.57 17.52 6.67
N TRP A 185 -10.20 16.49 7.22
CA TRP A 185 -11.00 15.56 6.44
C TRP A 185 -12.09 16.33 5.69
N ILE A 186 -12.41 15.91 4.47
CA ILE A 186 -13.61 16.38 3.80
C ILE A 186 -14.75 16.11 4.76
N ASN A 187 -15.42 17.18 5.22
CA ASN A 187 -16.38 17.08 6.29
C ASN A 187 -17.51 16.13 5.87
N PRO A 188 -17.74 15.01 6.58
CA PRO A 188 -18.88 14.17 6.31
C PRO A 188 -20.13 14.95 6.70
N GLY A 189 -20.76 15.59 5.74
CA GLY A 189 -22.03 16.26 5.94
C GLY A 189 -23.20 15.28 5.83
N GLY A 190 -24.31 15.62 6.44
CA GLY A 190 -25.58 14.93 6.26
C GLY A 190 -26.16 15.20 4.86
N TYR A 191 -25.52 14.67 3.82
CA TYR A 191 -26.00 14.81 2.44
C TYR A 191 -27.29 14.02 2.25
N GLY A 192 -28.27 14.63 1.60
CA GLY A 192 -29.54 13.98 1.29
C GLY A 192 -29.39 12.74 0.39
N ASN A 193 -28.39 12.75 -0.50
CA ASN A 193 -28.08 11.65 -1.39
C ASN A 193 -26.59 11.64 -1.79
N LEU A 194 -26.14 10.56 -2.42
CA LEU A 194 -24.74 10.38 -2.83
C LEU A 194 -24.34 11.30 -4.00
N SER A 195 -25.26 11.66 -4.87
CA SER A 195 -25.02 12.60 -5.98
C SER A 195 -24.64 13.98 -5.44
N ALA A 196 -25.41 14.51 -4.48
CA ALA A 196 -25.11 15.78 -3.83
C ALA A 196 -23.76 15.72 -3.11
N ALA A 197 -23.46 14.60 -2.44
CA ALA A 197 -22.19 14.41 -1.75
C ALA A 197 -20.98 14.46 -2.71
N LEU A 198 -21.06 13.75 -3.85
CA LEU A 198 -19.97 13.76 -4.83
C LEU A 198 -19.84 15.11 -5.57
N ASN A 199 -20.94 15.84 -5.73
CA ASN A 199 -20.93 17.15 -6.39
C ASN A 199 -20.31 18.25 -5.51
N ASP A 200 -20.45 18.15 -4.19
CA ASP A 200 -19.93 19.14 -3.24
C ASP A 200 -18.40 19.12 -3.13
N VAL A 201 -17.78 18.01 -3.48
CA VAL A 201 -16.31 17.86 -3.43
C VAL A 201 -15.70 18.35 -4.74
N PRO A 202 -14.94 19.45 -4.77
CA PRO A 202 -14.32 19.95 -6.00
C PRO A 202 -13.42 18.91 -6.67
N TRP A 203 -13.41 18.92 -8.00
CA TRP A 203 -12.42 18.18 -8.78
C TRP A 203 -11.10 18.92 -8.76
N HIS A 204 -10.02 18.22 -8.43
CA HIS A 204 -8.67 18.79 -8.39
C HIS A 204 -7.82 18.23 -9.54
N PRO A 205 -7.45 19.07 -10.52
CA PRO A 205 -6.49 18.69 -11.55
C PRO A 205 -5.09 18.46 -10.94
N ARG A 206 -4.24 17.68 -11.58
CA ARG A 206 -2.83 17.53 -11.15
C ARG A 206 -2.03 18.80 -11.43
N THR A 207 -2.25 19.38 -12.58
CA THR A 207 -1.58 20.60 -13.04
C THR A 207 -2.60 21.58 -13.58
N GLU A 208 -2.23 22.84 -13.74
CA GLU A 208 -3.08 23.84 -14.40
C GLU A 208 -3.38 23.50 -15.87
N HIS A 209 -2.51 22.70 -16.50
CA HIS A 209 -2.69 22.27 -17.89
C HIS A 209 -3.81 21.25 -18.05
N ASP A 210 -4.18 20.54 -16.99
CA ASP A 210 -5.27 19.56 -17.00
C ASP A 210 -6.66 20.23 -16.93
N ILE A 211 -6.73 21.54 -16.64
CA ILE A 211 -7.98 22.28 -16.58
C ILE A 211 -8.48 22.53 -18.01
N PRO A 212 -9.68 22.04 -18.37
CA PRO A 212 -10.26 22.33 -19.66
C PRO A 212 -10.38 23.86 -19.90
N ARG A 213 -10.12 24.30 -21.10
CA ARG A 213 -10.29 25.71 -21.51
C ARG A 213 -11.47 25.81 -22.45
N ARG A 214 -12.34 26.82 -22.21
CA ARG A 214 -13.41 27.19 -23.09
C ARG A 214 -13.24 28.68 -23.43
N ASP A 215 -13.21 29.02 -24.71
CA ASP A 215 -13.06 30.40 -25.20
C ASP A 215 -11.81 31.12 -24.63
N GLY A 216 -10.73 30.37 -24.40
CA GLY A 216 -9.48 30.90 -23.83
C GLY A 216 -9.43 30.99 -22.31
N GLU A 217 -10.55 30.84 -21.62
CA GLU A 217 -10.63 30.84 -20.15
C GLU A 217 -10.62 29.44 -19.57
N SER A 218 -10.05 29.30 -18.37
CA SER A 218 -10.09 28.05 -17.61
C SER A 218 -11.53 27.73 -17.17
N ALA A 219 -11.96 26.50 -17.36
CA ALA A 219 -13.30 26.08 -16.99
C ALA A 219 -13.47 26.16 -15.46
N LYS A 220 -14.61 26.68 -15.00
CA LYS A 220 -14.98 26.74 -13.57
C LYS A 220 -15.64 25.44 -13.08
N THR A 221 -16.23 24.68 -14.01
CA THR A 221 -16.83 23.38 -13.75
C THR A 221 -16.34 22.36 -14.77
N ILE A 222 -16.39 21.08 -14.40
CA ILE A 222 -16.07 19.95 -15.26
C ILE A 222 -17.18 18.91 -15.15
N ARG A 223 -17.53 18.30 -16.27
CA ARG A 223 -18.49 17.20 -16.32
C ARG A 223 -17.75 15.88 -16.08
N LEU A 224 -18.08 15.21 -14.98
CA LEU A 224 -17.46 13.95 -14.57
C LEU A 224 -18.49 12.82 -14.52
N GLU A 225 -18.08 11.63 -14.96
CA GLU A 225 -18.89 10.42 -14.85
C GLU A 225 -18.92 9.92 -13.41
N CYS A 226 -20.08 9.49 -12.96
CA CYS A 226 -20.32 8.89 -11.66
C CYS A 226 -21.08 7.58 -11.78
N ILE A 227 -20.71 6.59 -10.99
CA ILE A 227 -21.36 5.30 -10.87
C ILE A 227 -21.96 5.24 -9.47
N MET A 228 -23.28 5.19 -9.38
CA MET A 228 -24.00 5.26 -8.11
C MET A 228 -24.82 4.01 -7.87
N GLU A 229 -24.84 3.52 -6.64
CA GLU A 229 -25.77 2.46 -6.24
C GLU A 229 -27.20 2.99 -6.28
N TRP A 230 -28.06 2.28 -7.00
CA TRP A 230 -29.43 2.69 -7.34
C TRP A 230 -30.46 1.80 -6.68
N GLN A 231 -31.65 2.33 -6.37
CA GLN A 231 -32.68 1.56 -5.64
C GLN A 231 -34.04 1.35 -6.33
N PRO A 232 -34.55 2.16 -7.24
CA PRO A 232 -35.78 1.79 -7.88
C PRO A 232 -35.59 0.66 -8.88
N HIS A 233 -36.40 -0.38 -8.79
CA HIS A 233 -36.36 -1.55 -9.67
C HIS A 233 -36.82 -1.31 -11.11
N ASP A 234 -37.38 -0.15 -11.39
CA ASP A 234 -38.07 0.16 -12.68
C ASP A 234 -37.28 1.16 -13.55
N ASP A 235 -36.01 1.38 -13.31
CA ASP A 235 -35.20 2.27 -14.14
C ASP A 235 -34.51 1.47 -15.25
N ALA A 236 -34.93 1.70 -16.51
CA ALA A 236 -34.40 1.04 -17.69
C ALA A 236 -32.88 1.31 -17.93
N ASP A 237 -32.34 2.36 -17.31
CA ASP A 237 -30.94 2.77 -17.45
C ASP A 237 -30.02 2.17 -16.36
N ALA A 238 -30.55 1.37 -15.45
CA ALA A 238 -29.78 0.75 -14.38
C ALA A 238 -29.08 -0.52 -14.87
N GLU A 239 -27.79 -0.63 -14.55
CA GLU A 239 -26.98 -1.81 -14.80
C GLU A 239 -26.94 -2.73 -13.57
N THR A 240 -26.89 -4.04 -13.78
CA THR A 240 -26.68 -5.00 -12.68
C THR A 240 -25.21 -5.35 -12.55
N TRP A 241 -24.62 -5.04 -11.39
CA TRP A 241 -23.25 -5.41 -11.06
C TRP A 241 -23.22 -6.50 -9.99
N TYR A 242 -22.43 -7.56 -10.23
CA TYR A 242 -22.22 -8.68 -9.30
C TYR A 242 -20.94 -8.44 -8.49
N ASP A 243 -20.95 -7.44 -7.63
CA ASP A 243 -19.76 -6.99 -6.89
C ASP A 243 -19.99 -6.74 -5.40
N THR A 244 -21.16 -7.06 -4.86
CA THR A 244 -21.43 -7.01 -3.42
C THR A 244 -20.89 -8.28 -2.77
N PRO A 245 -19.86 -8.22 -1.91
CA PRO A 245 -19.25 -9.43 -1.36
C PRO A 245 -20.12 -10.05 -0.27
N LEU A 246 -20.46 -11.33 -0.43
CA LEU A 246 -21.10 -12.14 0.61
C LEU A 246 -20.07 -12.74 1.57
N THR A 247 -18.91 -13.07 1.02
CA THR A 247 -17.76 -13.58 1.77
C THR A 247 -16.47 -13.31 1.00
N PHE A 248 -15.34 -13.26 1.70
CA PHE A 248 -14.01 -13.27 1.12
C PHE A 248 -13.34 -14.65 1.18
N ASP A 249 -14.08 -15.70 1.53
CA ASP A 249 -13.59 -17.07 1.43
C ASP A 249 -13.32 -17.42 -0.05
N LEU A 250 -12.10 -17.88 -0.32
CA LEU A 250 -11.67 -18.28 -1.66
C LEU A 250 -12.30 -19.58 -2.13
N LEU A 251 -12.83 -20.38 -1.23
CA LEU A 251 -13.45 -21.66 -1.50
C LEU A 251 -14.97 -21.55 -1.70
N ALA A 252 -15.57 -20.42 -1.37
CA ALA A 252 -16.99 -20.20 -1.57
C ALA A 252 -17.33 -20.06 -3.07
N HIS A 253 -18.33 -20.82 -3.53
CA HIS A 253 -18.75 -20.79 -4.93
C HIS A 253 -19.53 -19.51 -5.26
N ASP A 254 -20.44 -19.08 -4.37
CA ASP A 254 -21.28 -17.89 -4.53
C ASP A 254 -20.82 -16.83 -3.49
N ASN A 255 -19.80 -16.08 -3.88
CA ASN A 255 -19.17 -15.12 -2.98
C ASN A 255 -19.57 -13.67 -3.23
N LYS A 256 -20.48 -13.41 -4.18
CA LYS A 256 -20.92 -12.06 -4.53
C LYS A 256 -22.41 -12.04 -4.87
N ASP A 257 -23.07 -10.97 -4.46
CA ASP A 257 -24.45 -10.65 -4.77
C ASP A 257 -24.56 -9.50 -5.78
N ALA A 258 -25.71 -9.39 -6.40
CA ALA A 258 -26.05 -8.34 -7.35
C ALA A 258 -26.42 -7.04 -6.65
N ARG A 259 -26.06 -5.93 -7.26
CA ARG A 259 -26.62 -4.62 -6.93
C ARG A 259 -26.92 -3.85 -8.22
N LEU A 260 -27.89 -2.95 -8.17
CA LEU A 260 -28.16 -2.03 -9.25
C LEU A 260 -27.26 -0.81 -9.15
N VAL A 261 -26.70 -0.39 -10.26
CA VAL A 261 -25.91 0.83 -10.39
C VAL A 261 -26.42 1.66 -11.57
N LYS A 262 -26.30 2.97 -11.45
CA LYS A 262 -26.60 3.91 -12.53
C LYS A 262 -25.38 4.77 -12.83
N ARG A 263 -25.12 5.00 -14.13
CA ARG A 263 -24.09 5.93 -14.58
C ARG A 263 -24.74 7.28 -14.85
N GLU A 264 -24.20 8.30 -14.22
CA GLU A 264 -24.65 9.68 -14.37
C GLU A 264 -23.44 10.61 -14.57
N HIS A 265 -23.70 11.83 -15.01
CA HIS A 265 -22.68 12.85 -15.11
C HIS A 265 -23.02 14.00 -14.18
N LEU A 266 -22.05 14.45 -13.40
CA LEU A 266 -22.15 15.58 -12.51
C LEU A 266 -21.32 16.74 -13.01
N GLU A 267 -21.86 17.96 -12.93
CA GLU A 267 -21.11 19.20 -13.15
C GLU A 267 -20.48 19.62 -11.84
N VAL A 268 -19.18 19.39 -11.72
CA VAL A 268 -18.41 19.55 -10.49
C VAL A 268 -17.54 20.79 -10.58
N ALA A 269 -17.43 21.55 -9.49
CA ALA A 269 -16.54 22.71 -9.42
C ALA A 269 -15.07 22.30 -9.62
N VAL A 270 -14.34 23.09 -10.40
CA VAL A 270 -12.89 22.92 -10.55
C VAL A 270 -12.20 23.58 -9.37
N GLY A 271 -11.56 22.79 -8.53
CA GLY A 271 -10.67 23.23 -7.49
C GLY A 271 -9.29 23.61 -8.07
N ALA A 272 -8.47 24.25 -7.27
CA ALA A 272 -7.10 24.49 -7.68
C ALA A 272 -6.31 23.18 -7.79
N PRO A 273 -5.25 23.12 -8.64
CA PRO A 273 -4.42 21.94 -8.81
C PRO A 273 -3.94 21.39 -7.46
N PHE A 274 -3.86 20.08 -7.34
CA PHE A 274 -3.16 19.49 -6.20
C PHE A 274 -1.78 20.12 -6.14
N GLN A 275 -1.49 20.85 -5.10
CA GLN A 275 -0.10 21.06 -4.76
C GLN A 275 0.42 19.66 -4.41
N HIS A 276 1.01 18.98 -5.39
CA HIS A 276 1.92 17.95 -5.02
C HIS A 276 2.85 18.62 -4.01
N HIS A 277 2.94 18.07 -2.79
CA HIS A 277 4.22 18.16 -2.13
C HIS A 277 5.19 17.73 -3.22
N THR A 278 5.90 18.68 -3.78
CA THR A 278 7.00 18.37 -4.69
C THR A 278 7.73 17.27 -3.96
N PRO A 279 7.82 16.04 -4.48
CA PRO A 279 8.57 15.02 -3.78
C PRO A 279 9.88 15.69 -3.48
N PRO A 280 10.38 15.66 -2.23
CA PRO A 280 11.60 16.36 -1.88
C PRO A 280 12.55 16.09 -3.04
N PRO A 281 13.23 17.08 -3.61
CA PRO A 281 13.94 16.97 -4.88
C PRO A 281 14.67 15.65 -4.85
N PRO A 282 14.61 14.83 -5.90
CA PRO A 282 15.12 13.46 -5.88
C PRO A 282 16.47 13.57 -5.21
N ARG A 283 16.64 12.90 -4.08
CA ARG A 283 17.83 13.03 -3.21
C ARG A 283 19.00 13.05 -4.17
N PRO A 284 19.86 14.06 -4.19
CA PRO A 284 21.02 14.06 -5.06
C PRO A 284 21.65 12.70 -4.79
N ARG A 285 21.63 11.81 -5.78
CA ARG A 285 22.30 10.52 -5.66
C ARG A 285 23.72 10.92 -5.41
N ALA A 286 24.23 10.63 -4.19
CA ALA A 286 25.59 10.91 -3.88
C ALA A 286 26.42 10.30 -5.01
N ASP A 287 27.09 11.12 -5.78
CA ASP A 287 27.93 10.65 -6.86
C ASP A 287 29.20 10.08 -6.24
N TYR A 288 29.12 8.80 -5.87
CA TYR A 288 30.24 8.06 -5.29
C TYR A 288 31.40 7.87 -6.28
N THR A 289 31.22 8.24 -7.55
CA THR A 289 32.27 8.21 -8.56
C THR A 289 33.06 9.52 -8.63
N ASN A 290 32.56 10.59 -8.01
CA ASN A 290 33.19 11.90 -7.95
C ASN A 290 34.53 11.83 -7.19
N GLU A 291 35.58 12.32 -7.81
CA GLU A 291 36.96 12.32 -7.23
C GLU A 291 37.01 13.12 -5.90
N VAL A 292 36.25 14.20 -5.78
CA VAL A 292 36.16 14.99 -4.54
C VAL A 292 35.61 14.15 -3.40
N TYR A 293 34.53 13.39 -3.65
CA TYR A 293 34.01 12.46 -2.66
C TYR A 293 34.98 11.36 -2.30
N LYS A 294 35.64 10.77 -3.29
CA LYS A 294 36.64 9.71 -3.05
C LYS A 294 37.77 10.19 -2.15
N GLN A 295 38.25 11.44 -2.39
CA GLN A 295 39.28 12.01 -1.53
C GLN A 295 38.78 12.23 -0.10
N LYS A 296 37.61 12.83 0.08
CA LYS A 296 37.00 13.04 1.42
C LYS A 296 36.76 11.72 2.16
N ARG A 297 36.41 10.66 1.43
CA ARG A 297 36.27 9.32 2.00
C ARG A 297 37.62 8.80 2.52
N ILE A 298 38.71 9.01 1.77
CA ILE A 298 40.07 8.62 2.20
C ILE A 298 40.45 9.45 3.42
N ASP A 299 40.31 10.76 3.37
CA ASP A 299 40.64 11.68 4.45
C ASP A 299 39.92 11.30 5.75
N ARG A 300 38.60 10.93 5.64
CA ARG A 300 37.83 10.46 6.79
C ARG A 300 38.34 9.15 7.36
N LEU A 301 38.68 8.16 6.52
CA LEU A 301 39.22 6.90 6.94
C LEU A 301 40.58 7.10 7.67
N GLU A 302 41.41 8.01 7.18
CA GLU A 302 42.71 8.36 7.80
C GLU A 302 42.50 9.04 9.16
N GLN A 303 41.58 10.01 9.28
CA GLN A 303 41.21 10.67 10.53
C GLN A 303 40.77 9.66 11.58
N ASP A 304 39.99 8.68 11.20
CA ASP A 304 39.54 7.60 12.08
C ASP A 304 40.51 6.44 12.20
N LYS A 305 41.75 6.61 11.71
CA LYS A 305 42.88 5.61 11.77
C LYS A 305 42.50 4.25 11.16
N GLY A 306 41.64 4.25 10.13
CA GLY A 306 41.15 3.03 9.50
C GLY A 306 40.22 2.19 10.39
N LEU A 307 39.72 2.75 11.50
CA LEU A 307 38.90 2.02 12.46
C LEU A 307 37.43 2.49 12.42
N CYS A 308 36.53 1.54 12.57
CA CYS A 308 35.11 1.80 12.73
C CYS A 308 34.86 2.65 14.00
N VAL A 309 34.21 3.81 13.84
CA VAL A 309 33.96 4.71 14.99
C VAL A 309 33.06 4.04 16.04
N PHE A 310 32.24 3.09 15.65
CA PHE A 310 31.31 2.39 16.55
C PHE A 310 31.94 1.21 17.30
N CYS A 311 32.61 0.26 16.60
CA CYS A 311 33.06 -1.01 17.19
C CYS A 311 34.54 -1.22 17.17
N LYS A 312 35.32 -0.27 16.66
CA LYS A 312 36.79 -0.30 16.56
C LYS A 312 37.36 -1.43 15.67
N ALA A 313 36.52 -2.18 14.97
CA ALA A 313 36.97 -3.10 13.92
C ALA A 313 37.51 -2.31 12.70
N PRO A 314 38.32 -2.93 11.81
CA PRO A 314 38.77 -2.29 10.59
C PRO A 314 37.59 -1.72 9.80
N ALA A 315 37.66 -0.44 9.45
CA ALA A 315 36.64 0.23 8.65
C ALA A 315 36.85 -0.05 7.15
N SER A 316 35.78 -0.31 6.44
CA SER A 316 35.82 -0.56 4.99
C SER A 316 34.91 0.41 4.20
N THR A 317 34.08 1.17 4.90
CA THR A 317 33.11 2.07 4.30
C THR A 317 32.96 3.34 5.13
N VAL A 318 32.30 4.33 4.56
CA VAL A 318 32.00 5.61 5.19
C VAL A 318 30.49 5.83 5.11
N GLN A 319 29.89 6.22 6.24
CA GLN A 319 28.47 6.55 6.39
C GLN A 319 28.30 8.07 6.42
N HIS A 320 27.34 8.58 5.67
CA HIS A 320 26.89 9.97 5.81
C HIS A 320 25.96 10.12 7.01
N ILE A 321 26.18 11.13 7.85
CA ILE A 321 25.26 11.52 8.91
C ILE A 321 24.22 12.55 8.41
N THR A 322 24.43 13.12 7.23
CA THR A 322 23.48 13.92 6.48
C THR A 322 23.73 13.80 4.98
N TYR A 323 22.69 13.82 4.19
CA TYR A 323 22.76 13.87 2.72
C TYR A 323 22.50 15.26 2.14
N ARG A 324 22.49 16.30 2.99
CA ARG A 324 22.21 17.68 2.55
C ARG A 324 23.23 18.19 1.53
N HIS A 325 24.48 17.77 1.69
CA HIS A 325 25.59 18.20 0.84
C HIS A 325 26.22 17.03 0.06
N ALA A 326 25.58 15.85 0.07
CA ALA A 326 26.13 14.65 -0.57
C ALA A 326 26.31 14.83 -2.09
N GLY A 327 27.42 14.28 -2.62
CA GLY A 327 27.77 14.34 -4.03
C GLY A 327 29.00 15.21 -4.33
N GLY A 328 29.86 15.42 -3.34
CA GLY A 328 31.10 16.19 -3.43
C GLY A 328 31.07 17.52 -2.66
N GLY A 329 29.90 17.93 -2.15
CA GLY A 329 29.75 19.11 -1.31
C GLY A 329 29.85 18.84 0.18
N GLU A 330 29.79 17.56 0.61
CA GLU A 330 29.89 17.15 2.01
C GLU A 330 31.22 17.55 2.65
N SER A 331 31.22 17.85 3.95
CA SER A 331 32.45 17.97 4.73
C SER A 331 32.88 16.59 5.28
N THR A 332 34.17 16.44 5.63
CA THR A 332 34.66 15.21 6.29
C THR A 332 33.97 14.96 7.63
N ASP A 333 33.47 16.02 8.31
CA ASP A 333 32.73 15.92 9.56
C ASP A 333 31.33 15.37 9.41
N GLU A 334 30.77 15.38 8.18
CA GLU A 334 29.50 14.75 7.86
C GLU A 334 29.62 13.24 7.54
N LEU A 335 30.83 12.70 7.63
CA LEU A 335 31.15 11.33 7.35
C LEU A 335 31.60 10.58 8.62
N ARG A 336 31.35 9.27 8.67
CA ARG A 336 31.81 8.38 9.77
C ARG A 336 32.34 7.08 9.19
N SER A 337 33.52 6.70 9.61
CA SER A 337 34.14 5.43 9.17
C SER A 337 33.49 4.23 9.86
N LEU A 338 32.98 3.28 9.10
CA LEU A 338 32.31 2.09 9.61
C LEU A 338 32.88 0.79 8.99
N CYS A 339 32.87 -0.28 9.78
CA CYS A 339 32.98 -1.62 9.20
C CYS A 339 31.68 -1.99 8.50
N ARG A 340 31.73 -2.95 7.59
CA ARG A 340 30.56 -3.37 6.78
C ARG A 340 29.34 -3.72 7.63
N LEU A 341 29.54 -4.43 8.76
CA LEU A 341 28.46 -4.86 9.63
C LEU A 341 27.76 -3.69 10.32
N CYS A 342 28.52 -2.70 10.82
CA CYS A 342 27.94 -1.51 11.44
C CYS A 342 27.23 -0.63 10.42
N HIS A 343 27.81 -0.49 9.23
CA HIS A 343 27.19 0.24 8.13
C HIS A 343 25.84 -0.37 7.73
N ASP A 344 25.79 -1.69 7.54
CA ASP A 344 24.55 -2.38 7.17
C ASP A 344 23.49 -2.26 8.29
N ALA A 345 23.90 -2.33 9.57
CA ALA A 345 22.99 -2.16 10.70
C ALA A 345 22.37 -0.76 10.74
N VAL A 346 23.20 0.28 10.62
CA VAL A 346 22.75 1.68 10.58
C VAL A 346 21.79 1.89 9.40
N THR A 347 22.17 1.44 8.20
CA THR A 347 21.37 1.55 6.99
C THR A 347 19.99 0.87 7.15
N MET A 348 19.94 -0.32 7.75
CA MET A 348 18.67 -1.03 7.97
C MET A 348 17.76 -0.29 8.95
N ILE A 349 18.32 0.32 10.01
CA ILE A 349 17.53 1.13 10.96
C ILE A 349 16.98 2.38 10.24
N GLU A 350 17.82 3.09 9.50
CA GLU A 350 17.41 4.27 8.72
C GLU A 350 16.29 3.99 7.73
N TYR A 351 16.37 2.85 7.03
CA TYR A 351 15.30 2.40 6.13
C TYR A 351 14.01 2.08 6.88
N GLY A 352 14.11 1.41 8.02
CA GLY A 352 12.96 1.07 8.87
C GLY A 352 12.22 2.30 9.39
N LEU A 353 12.98 3.34 9.74
CA LEU A 353 12.43 4.61 10.23
C LEU A 353 12.03 5.59 9.12
N GLY A 354 12.33 5.28 7.85
CA GLY A 354 12.02 6.18 6.73
C GLY A 354 12.73 7.54 6.84
N MET A 355 13.95 7.57 7.40
CA MET A 355 14.70 8.80 7.64
C MET A 355 14.94 9.61 6.36
N GLY A 356 14.82 10.92 6.46
CA GLY A 356 15.00 11.88 5.37
C GLY A 356 16.46 12.15 5.00
N LEU A 357 16.83 13.42 4.87
CA LEU A 357 18.20 13.84 4.56
C LEU A 357 19.16 13.68 5.74
N ASP A 358 18.65 13.85 6.95
CA ASP A 358 19.44 13.63 8.17
C ASP A 358 19.42 12.14 8.50
N ARG A 359 20.59 11.62 8.86
CA ARG A 359 20.90 10.21 9.07
C ARG A 359 21.39 9.96 10.48
N ILE A 360 21.49 8.69 10.83
CA ILE A 360 22.03 8.29 12.13
C ILE A 360 23.51 8.62 12.22
N ASP A 361 23.91 9.37 13.26
CA ASP A 361 25.31 9.43 13.65
C ASP A 361 25.63 8.21 14.55
N PRO A 362 26.47 7.28 14.10
CA PRO A 362 26.80 6.08 14.88
C PRO A 362 27.57 6.38 16.17
N THR A 363 28.05 7.62 16.37
CA THR A 363 28.75 8.05 17.60
C THR A 363 27.77 8.55 18.65
N ASP A 364 26.53 8.85 18.28
CA ASP A 364 25.48 9.26 19.21
C ASP A 364 25.05 8.07 20.09
N VAL A 365 25.10 8.30 21.39
CA VAL A 365 24.78 7.30 22.42
C VAL A 365 23.32 6.82 22.32
N THR A 366 22.41 7.66 21.85
CA THR A 366 21.00 7.33 21.72
C THR A 366 20.76 6.12 20.80
N TRP A 367 21.55 5.97 19.75
CA TRP A 367 21.43 4.87 18.78
C TRP A 367 22.21 3.60 19.12
N ARG A 368 22.98 3.66 20.21
CA ARG A 368 23.94 2.58 20.51
C ARG A 368 23.26 1.21 20.70
N LYS A 369 22.14 1.19 21.40
CA LYS A 369 21.39 -0.03 21.70
C LYS A 369 20.83 -0.66 20.43
N GLU A 370 20.10 0.13 19.63
CA GLU A 370 19.48 -0.33 18.39
C GLU A 370 20.54 -0.83 17.39
N ILE A 371 21.67 -0.14 17.27
CA ILE A 371 22.74 -0.56 16.38
C ILE A 371 23.33 -1.91 16.81
N ILE A 372 23.51 -2.15 18.13
CA ILE A 372 24.02 -3.44 18.64
C ILE A 372 23.01 -4.55 18.32
N GLU A 373 21.73 -4.36 18.66
CA GLU A 373 20.68 -5.35 18.42
C GLU A 373 20.57 -5.70 16.92
N LYS A 374 20.60 -4.70 16.05
CA LYS A 374 20.54 -4.91 14.60
C LYS A 374 21.80 -5.60 14.05
N ARG A 375 22.96 -5.31 14.58
CA ARG A 375 24.21 -6.03 14.23
C ARG A 375 24.13 -7.52 14.56
N ASP A 376 23.59 -7.85 15.74
CA ASP A 376 23.49 -9.24 16.19
C ASP A 376 22.42 -10.00 15.39
N GLU A 377 21.34 -9.32 15.00
CA GLU A 377 20.34 -9.85 14.05
C GLU A 377 21.00 -10.17 12.69
N ILE A 378 21.78 -9.24 12.12
CA ILE A 378 22.47 -9.45 10.84
C ILE A 378 23.50 -10.59 10.92
N ARG A 379 24.23 -10.71 12.04
CA ARG A 379 25.17 -11.81 12.24
C ARG A 379 24.48 -13.17 12.24
N ARG A 380 23.38 -13.30 12.99
CA ARG A 380 22.58 -14.53 13.03
C ARG A 380 22.08 -14.87 11.63
N TRP A 381 21.46 -13.92 10.95
CA TRP A 381 20.96 -14.13 9.60
C TRP A 381 22.06 -14.56 8.61
N ARG A 382 23.24 -13.94 8.65
CA ARG A 382 24.36 -14.29 7.77
C ARG A 382 24.93 -15.67 8.07
N SER A 383 24.99 -16.09 9.34
CA SER A 383 25.43 -17.42 9.71
C SER A 383 24.43 -18.49 9.26
N GLU A 384 23.14 -18.25 9.41
CA GLU A 384 22.09 -19.14 8.93
C GLU A 384 22.08 -19.26 7.40
N GLU A 385 22.20 -18.17 6.68
CA GLU A 385 22.26 -18.19 5.22
C GLU A 385 23.53 -18.87 4.70
N GLY A 386 24.68 -18.63 5.36
CA GLY A 386 25.93 -19.33 5.07
C GLY A 386 25.79 -20.84 5.27
N ARG A 387 25.16 -21.26 6.37
CA ARG A 387 24.86 -22.66 6.69
C ARG A 387 23.92 -23.28 5.64
N ARG A 388 22.83 -22.58 5.29
CA ARG A 388 21.90 -23.01 4.24
C ARG A 388 22.58 -23.18 2.87
N ARG A 389 23.52 -22.29 2.51
CA ARG A 389 24.29 -22.41 1.26
C ARG A 389 25.24 -23.61 1.32
N ALA A 390 25.94 -23.81 2.44
CA ALA A 390 26.81 -24.95 2.63
C ALA A 390 26.06 -26.28 2.53
N LEU A 391 24.90 -26.40 3.16
CA LEU A 391 23.99 -27.54 3.06
C LEU A 391 23.52 -27.80 1.63
N ARG A 392 23.20 -26.76 0.86
CA ARG A 392 22.76 -26.91 -0.54
C ARG A 392 23.89 -27.36 -1.48
N SER A 393 25.11 -26.97 -1.21
CA SER A 393 26.29 -27.29 -2.04
C SER A 393 27.07 -28.53 -1.58
N ALA A 394 26.75 -29.08 -0.41
CA ALA A 394 27.43 -30.23 0.15
C ALA A 394 26.99 -31.53 -0.55
N PRO A 395 27.96 -32.51 -0.76
CA PRO A 395 27.61 -33.87 -1.15
C PRO A 395 26.64 -34.50 -0.14
N GLU A 396 25.79 -35.43 -0.60
CA GLU A 396 24.70 -36.01 0.19
C GLU A 396 25.13 -36.60 1.53
N LYS A 397 26.30 -37.22 1.55
CA LYS A 397 26.91 -37.83 2.77
C LYS A 397 27.26 -36.79 3.83
N VAL A 398 27.81 -35.64 3.41
CA VAL A 398 28.16 -34.51 4.30
C VAL A 398 26.92 -33.78 4.77
N ARG A 399 25.84 -33.77 3.95
CA ARG A 399 24.55 -33.17 4.30
C ARG A 399 23.85 -33.95 5.40
N GLN A 400 23.93 -35.29 5.38
CA GLN A 400 23.38 -36.13 6.44
C GLN A 400 24.14 -35.96 7.77
N GLU A 401 25.48 -35.94 7.75
CA GLU A 401 26.31 -35.68 8.95
C GLU A 401 26.01 -34.31 9.58
N LEU A 402 25.80 -33.25 8.76
CA LEU A 402 25.46 -31.89 9.26
C LEU A 402 24.03 -31.78 9.80
N LEU A 403 23.08 -32.61 9.36
CA LEU A 403 21.71 -32.65 9.88
C LEU A 403 21.61 -33.48 11.19
N GLU A 404 22.43 -34.52 11.33
CA GLU A 404 22.50 -35.32 12.55
C GLU A 404 23.15 -34.57 13.73
N GLU A 405 24.04 -33.60 13.47
CA GLU A 405 24.56 -32.68 14.47
C GLU A 405 23.56 -31.66 14.99
N GLU A 406 22.44 -31.49 14.31
CA GLU A 406 21.33 -30.56 14.72
C GLU A 406 20.32 -31.24 15.66
N GLU A 407 20.28 -32.56 15.75
CA GLU A 407 19.34 -33.29 16.61
C GLU A 407 19.95 -33.65 18.00
N HIS A 408 21.20 -33.28 18.27
CA HIS A 408 21.89 -33.45 19.52
C HIS A 408 22.30 -32.11 20.14
#